data_65e86ac1a8f09249d280aca43d771cb3
#
_entry.id   65e86ac1a8f09249d280aca43d771cb3
#
_cell.length_a   1.000
_cell.length_b   1.000
_cell.length_c   1.000
_cell.angle_alpha   90.00
_cell.angle_beta   90.00
_cell.angle_gamma   90.00
#
_symmetry.space_group_name_H-M   'P 1'
#
loop_
_entity.id
_entity.type
_entity.pdbx_description
1 polymer ?
#
loop_
_entity_poly.entity_id
_entity_poly.type
_entity_poly.pdbx_seq_one_letter_code
_entity_poly.pdbx_strand_id
1 'polypeptide(L)'
;MKITARLLVALTLVSLLSLTLIDRPPVAKAAPLELSGELNGAPYRIRVPEVWNGTLLIFAHGYRDKADHPGEIDNRNADIAPNAALEAPLLAQGYALAGSAYKDNGWAIGDAILDVKDLAVFFRDNVAKPQRTILVAASLGTFVGYKSMEQFGGIYDGALCLCSAGAGATRLWDSGVPLYLAYDVVFGIPPSWGTVGEVRNDIDFDTEVLAKLAPELSNIANFPKFEFIRLVAKNPGRGITPPPPPAFFPGWALTDFFFFTEARAELQRRAGGPIVQNLDQHYELTAAEKAYLAGIGLPTPVVDAWLAQMNARTDIEAKQSARNYVRNNTDFNGKIRNPILTMHTIIDQLLVVANESAYAELNASAGKEDLLFQTYTTGVGHCNFTGPQVLTAIGAIDTWVRTGVRPTNAQFPNGLGFNQAFVPPAF
;
A
#
# COMPACT_ATOMS: atom_id res chain seq x y z
N MET A 1 -74.14 52.28 27.17
CA MET A 1 -73.00 52.31 26.25
C MET A 1 -72.50 50.87 26.13
N LYS A 2 -72.62 50.30 24.95
CA LYS A 2 -72.39 48.86 24.68
C LYS A 2 -70.93 48.70 24.21
N ILE A 3 -70.17 47.84 24.87
CA ILE A 3 -68.85 47.43 24.44
C ILE A 3 -68.98 46.01 23.90
N THR A 4 -68.74 45.89 22.61
CA THR A 4 -68.71 44.59 21.88
C THR A 4 -67.32 44.02 21.90
N ALA A 5 -67.17 42.81 22.50
CA ALA A 5 -65.93 42.03 22.45
C ALA A 5 -65.89 41.26 21.12
N ARG A 6 -64.78 41.41 20.39
CA ARG A 6 -64.48 40.57 19.20
C ARG A 6 -63.53 39.43 19.64
N LEU A 7 -63.99 38.20 19.52
CA LEU A 7 -63.21 37.00 19.67
C LEU A 7 -62.36 36.79 18.41
N LEU A 8 -61.01 36.73 18.55
CA LEU A 8 -60.10 36.26 17.52
C LEU A 8 -59.93 34.76 17.66
N VAL A 9 -60.39 33.97 16.70
CA VAL A 9 -60.11 32.56 16.59
C VAL A 9 -58.80 32.41 15.77
N ALA A 10 -57.72 31.98 16.43
CA ALA A 10 -56.49 31.60 15.76
C ALA A 10 -56.57 30.15 15.24
N LEU A 11 -56.67 29.97 13.93
CA LEU A 11 -56.54 28.67 13.29
C LEU A 11 -55.04 28.32 13.21
N THR A 12 -54.59 27.36 14.02
CA THR A 12 -53.30 26.69 13.86
C THR A 12 -53.42 25.64 12.76
N LEU A 13 -52.83 25.90 11.60
CA LEU A 13 -52.62 24.88 10.58
C LEU A 13 -51.46 23.99 11.02
N VAL A 14 -51.77 22.75 11.43
CA VAL A 14 -50.80 21.69 11.58
C VAL A 14 -50.58 21.07 10.18
N SER A 15 -49.48 21.45 9.53
CA SER A 15 -49.04 20.77 8.32
C SER A 15 -48.45 19.41 8.67
N LEU A 16 -49.20 18.33 8.50
CA LEU A 16 -48.67 16.98 8.47
C LEU A 16 -47.74 16.84 7.24
N LEU A 17 -46.42 16.88 7.51
CA LEU A 17 -45.42 16.44 6.53
C LEU A 17 -45.51 14.90 6.45
N SER A 18 -46.24 14.41 5.45
CA SER A 18 -46.23 12.99 5.08
C SER A 18 -44.81 12.67 4.56
N LEU A 19 -43.97 12.05 5.39
CA LEU A 19 -42.76 11.37 4.89
C LEU A 19 -43.25 10.22 3.99
N THR A 20 -43.29 10.44 2.70
CA THR A 20 -43.38 9.33 1.74
C THR A 20 -42.05 8.57 1.87
N LEU A 21 -42.11 7.42 2.54
CA LEU A 21 -41.09 6.37 2.40
C LEU A 21 -41.00 6.10 0.89
N ILE A 22 -39.92 6.56 0.27
CA ILE A 22 -39.60 6.14 -1.09
C ILE A 22 -39.28 4.66 -0.97
N ASP A 23 -40.29 3.81 -1.29
CA ASP A 23 -40.10 2.38 -1.47
C ASP A 23 -38.96 2.20 -2.50
N ARG A 24 -37.80 1.80 -2.04
CA ARG A 24 -36.71 1.42 -2.95
C ARG A 24 -37.22 0.23 -3.73
N PRO A 25 -37.16 0.23 -5.08
CA PRO A 25 -37.52 -0.94 -5.85
C PRO A 25 -36.77 -2.15 -5.29
N PRO A 26 -37.42 -3.30 -5.15
CA PRO A 26 -36.75 -4.50 -4.66
C PRO A 26 -35.53 -4.77 -5.52
N VAL A 27 -34.35 -4.92 -4.89
CA VAL A 27 -33.12 -5.31 -5.57
C VAL A 27 -33.43 -6.62 -6.29
N ALA A 28 -33.31 -6.64 -7.61
CA ALA A 28 -33.61 -7.81 -8.41
C ALA A 28 -32.77 -8.99 -7.90
N LYS A 29 -33.44 -10.04 -7.45
CA LYS A 29 -32.82 -11.27 -6.96
C LYS A 29 -32.35 -12.05 -8.18
N ALA A 30 -31.07 -11.85 -8.57
CA ALA A 30 -30.43 -12.61 -9.63
C ALA A 30 -29.76 -13.86 -9.02
N ALA A 31 -29.65 -14.95 -9.79
CA ALA A 31 -28.83 -16.08 -9.34
C ALA A 31 -27.39 -15.60 -9.10
N PRO A 32 -26.69 -16.10 -8.05
CA PRO A 32 -25.29 -15.73 -7.84
C PRO A 32 -24.48 -16.09 -9.09
N LEU A 33 -23.63 -15.15 -9.52
CA LEU A 33 -22.82 -15.30 -10.72
C LEU A 33 -21.37 -15.45 -10.34
N GLU A 34 -20.68 -16.42 -10.93
CA GLU A 34 -19.24 -16.55 -10.89
C GLU A 34 -18.69 -16.66 -12.32
N LEU A 35 -17.77 -15.79 -12.68
CA LEU A 35 -17.10 -15.75 -13.97
C LEU A 35 -15.59 -15.74 -13.75
N SER A 36 -14.88 -16.47 -14.60
CA SER A 36 -13.44 -16.41 -14.73
C SER A 36 -13.07 -16.53 -16.20
N GLY A 37 -11.94 -15.96 -16.55
CA GLY A 37 -11.46 -15.96 -17.92
C GLY A 37 -10.17 -15.14 -18.05
N GLU A 38 -9.89 -14.72 -19.26
CA GLU A 38 -8.73 -13.90 -19.57
C GLU A 38 -9.16 -12.67 -20.38
N LEU A 39 -8.65 -11.50 -20.00
CA LEU A 39 -8.92 -10.23 -20.70
C LEU A 39 -7.57 -9.62 -21.09
N ASN A 40 -7.30 -9.52 -22.39
CA ASN A 40 -6.04 -8.98 -22.94
C ASN A 40 -4.77 -9.67 -22.38
N GLY A 41 -4.82 -10.98 -22.07
CA GLY A 41 -3.72 -11.74 -21.48
C GLY A 41 -3.68 -11.72 -19.93
N ALA A 42 -4.59 -11.00 -19.29
CA ALA A 42 -4.72 -10.93 -17.83
C ALA A 42 -5.85 -11.83 -17.33
N PRO A 43 -5.57 -12.90 -16.57
CA PRO A 43 -6.63 -13.69 -15.95
C PRO A 43 -7.46 -12.85 -15.00
N TYR A 44 -8.78 -13.07 -15.02
CA TYR A 44 -9.70 -12.40 -14.11
C TYR A 44 -10.67 -13.37 -13.45
N ARG A 45 -11.20 -12.94 -12.30
CA ARG A 45 -12.31 -13.58 -11.62
C ARG A 45 -13.32 -12.54 -11.15
N ILE A 46 -14.61 -12.85 -11.27
CA ILE A 46 -15.73 -12.01 -10.85
C ILE A 46 -16.72 -12.88 -10.07
N ARG A 47 -17.25 -12.34 -8.96
CA ARG A 47 -18.37 -12.92 -8.22
C ARG A 47 -19.41 -11.85 -7.94
N VAL A 48 -20.67 -12.13 -8.27
CA VAL A 48 -21.81 -11.26 -7.97
C VAL A 48 -22.78 -12.01 -7.06
N PRO A 49 -23.13 -11.46 -5.88
CA PRO A 49 -24.06 -12.12 -4.96
C PRO A 49 -25.50 -12.10 -5.48
N GLU A 50 -26.34 -13.00 -4.97
CA GLU A 50 -27.78 -13.05 -5.28
C GLU A 50 -28.48 -11.69 -4.97
N VAL A 51 -28.08 -11.04 -3.89
CA VAL A 51 -28.58 -9.72 -3.49
C VAL A 51 -27.42 -8.72 -3.59
N TRP A 52 -27.32 -8.07 -4.75
CA TRP A 52 -26.26 -7.09 -4.99
C TRP A 52 -26.67 -5.69 -4.51
N ASN A 53 -25.81 -5.03 -3.74
CA ASN A 53 -26.04 -3.68 -3.20
C ASN A 53 -25.70 -2.55 -4.20
N GLY A 54 -25.30 -2.90 -5.43
CA GLY A 54 -24.92 -1.96 -6.49
C GLY A 54 -23.45 -1.51 -6.44
N THR A 55 -22.68 -1.96 -5.46
CA THR A 55 -21.23 -1.64 -5.38
C THR A 55 -20.38 -2.80 -5.93
N LEU A 56 -19.46 -2.47 -6.83
CA LEU A 56 -18.40 -3.34 -7.30
C LEU A 56 -17.11 -2.99 -6.56
N LEU A 57 -16.52 -3.98 -5.90
CA LEU A 57 -15.16 -3.91 -5.38
C LEU A 57 -14.21 -4.59 -6.35
N ILE A 58 -13.19 -3.88 -6.82
CA ILE A 58 -12.15 -4.45 -7.67
C ILE A 58 -10.86 -4.50 -6.87
N PHE A 59 -10.28 -5.70 -6.73
CA PHE A 59 -9.05 -5.89 -5.99
C PHE A 59 -7.81 -5.79 -6.90
N ALA A 60 -6.87 -4.93 -6.54
CA ALA A 60 -5.53 -4.82 -7.10
C ALA A 60 -4.53 -5.41 -6.11
N HIS A 61 -4.00 -6.60 -6.45
CA HIS A 61 -3.12 -7.37 -5.57
C HIS A 61 -1.71 -6.77 -5.43
N GLY A 62 -0.99 -7.20 -4.40
CA GLY A 62 0.41 -6.83 -4.13
C GLY A 62 1.41 -7.46 -5.09
N TYR A 63 2.70 -7.28 -4.78
CA TYR A 63 3.79 -7.90 -5.54
C TYR A 63 3.64 -9.44 -5.56
N ARG A 64 3.88 -10.00 -6.72
CA ARG A 64 4.09 -11.43 -6.94
C ARG A 64 5.35 -11.59 -7.73
N ASP A 65 6.17 -12.48 -7.29
CA ASP A 65 7.43 -12.69 -7.94
C ASP A 65 7.28 -13.13 -9.40
N LYS A 66 8.23 -12.68 -10.21
CA LYS A 66 8.32 -13.08 -11.60
C LYS A 66 9.06 -14.41 -11.66
N ALA A 67 8.43 -15.41 -12.27
CA ALA A 67 9.06 -16.72 -12.45
C ALA A 67 10.12 -16.64 -13.56
N ASP A 68 11.25 -16.02 -13.27
CA ASP A 68 12.37 -15.88 -14.22
C ASP A 68 13.65 -16.65 -13.81
N HIS A 69 13.57 -17.46 -12.73
CA HIS A 69 14.60 -18.39 -12.31
C HIS A 69 14.16 -19.85 -12.42
N PRO A 70 15.10 -20.80 -12.54
CA PRO A 70 14.78 -22.21 -12.74
C PRO A 70 13.96 -22.79 -11.56
N GLY A 71 12.79 -23.33 -11.88
CA GLY A 71 11.92 -23.98 -10.91
C GLY A 71 10.79 -23.08 -10.36
N GLU A 72 10.81 -21.82 -10.64
CA GLU A 72 9.73 -20.89 -10.28
C GLU A 72 8.50 -21.00 -11.18
N ILE A 73 7.37 -20.59 -10.66
CA ILE A 73 6.08 -20.61 -11.38
C ILE A 73 5.32 -19.30 -11.11
N ASP A 74 4.95 -18.62 -12.19
CA ASP A 74 4.12 -17.41 -12.08
C ASP A 74 2.79 -17.70 -11.38
N ASN A 75 2.50 -16.91 -10.35
CA ASN A 75 1.20 -16.95 -9.71
C ASN A 75 0.17 -16.19 -10.56
N ARG A 76 -0.70 -16.94 -11.26
CA ARG A 76 -1.74 -16.44 -12.15
C ARG A 76 -3.13 -16.44 -11.51
N ASN A 77 -3.25 -16.50 -10.18
CA ASN A 77 -4.54 -16.47 -9.47
C ASN A 77 -5.14 -15.06 -9.49
N ALA A 78 -6.36 -14.93 -9.95
CA ALA A 78 -7.09 -13.68 -9.90
C ALA A 78 -7.80 -13.54 -8.53
N ASP A 79 -7.07 -13.02 -7.53
CA ASP A 79 -7.64 -12.73 -6.22
C ASP A 79 -8.64 -11.58 -6.31
N ILE A 80 -9.82 -11.75 -5.70
CA ILE A 80 -10.94 -10.78 -5.74
C ILE A 80 -11.16 -10.05 -4.42
N ALA A 81 -10.32 -10.33 -3.42
CA ALA A 81 -10.31 -9.69 -2.11
C ALA A 81 -8.89 -9.72 -1.52
N PRO A 82 -8.56 -8.84 -0.57
CA PRO A 82 -7.23 -8.81 0.08
C PRO A 82 -6.84 -10.11 0.78
N ASN A 83 -7.83 -10.91 1.13
CA ASN A 83 -7.68 -12.25 1.69
C ASN A 83 -8.89 -13.09 1.27
N ALA A 84 -8.70 -14.32 0.87
CA ALA A 84 -9.76 -15.22 0.44
C ALA A 84 -10.87 -15.42 1.51
N ALA A 85 -10.52 -15.37 2.79
CA ALA A 85 -11.50 -15.44 3.89
C ALA A 85 -12.47 -14.25 3.92
N LEU A 86 -12.17 -13.15 3.24
CA LEU A 86 -13.04 -11.96 3.14
C LEU A 86 -14.06 -12.06 2.01
N GLU A 87 -13.90 -12.98 1.05
CA GLU A 87 -14.85 -13.10 -0.07
C GLU A 87 -16.28 -13.36 0.41
N ALA A 88 -16.47 -14.37 1.25
CA ALA A 88 -17.79 -14.73 1.74
C ALA A 88 -18.48 -13.62 2.54
N PRO A 89 -17.85 -12.98 3.55
CA PRO A 89 -18.47 -11.86 4.27
C PRO A 89 -18.74 -10.63 3.40
N LEU A 90 -17.91 -10.33 2.39
CA LEU A 90 -18.17 -9.22 1.46
C LEU A 90 -19.36 -9.51 0.53
N LEU A 91 -19.45 -10.72 -0.02
CA LEU A 91 -20.61 -11.17 -0.79
C LEU A 91 -21.90 -11.17 0.04
N ALA A 92 -21.83 -11.58 1.31
CA ALA A 92 -22.97 -11.55 2.24
C ALA A 92 -23.45 -10.12 2.54
N GLN A 93 -22.55 -9.12 2.46
CA GLN A 93 -22.89 -7.69 2.56
C GLN A 93 -23.41 -7.11 1.23
N GLY A 94 -23.50 -7.94 0.19
CA GLY A 94 -24.04 -7.56 -1.10
C GLY A 94 -23.03 -6.93 -2.06
N TYR A 95 -21.75 -6.95 -1.78
CA TYR A 95 -20.73 -6.46 -2.73
C TYR A 95 -20.52 -7.45 -3.88
N ALA A 96 -20.45 -6.95 -5.12
CA ALA A 96 -19.84 -7.69 -6.21
C ALA A 96 -18.33 -7.56 -6.09
N LEU A 97 -17.59 -8.65 -6.36
CA LEU A 97 -16.15 -8.74 -6.24
C LEU A 97 -15.53 -9.04 -7.60
N ALA A 98 -14.46 -8.36 -7.96
CA ALA A 98 -13.66 -8.64 -9.14
C ALA A 98 -12.17 -8.48 -8.85
N GLY A 99 -11.32 -9.18 -9.59
CA GLY A 99 -9.86 -9.04 -9.51
C GLY A 99 -9.18 -9.56 -10.76
N SER A 100 -8.02 -9.02 -11.05
CA SER A 100 -7.13 -9.44 -12.13
C SER A 100 -5.84 -10.01 -11.54
N ALA A 101 -5.30 -11.07 -12.15
CA ALA A 101 -3.95 -11.55 -11.84
C ALA A 101 -2.85 -10.73 -12.54
N TYR A 102 -3.27 -9.67 -13.24
CA TYR A 102 -2.47 -8.93 -14.21
C TYR A 102 -1.95 -9.84 -15.33
N LYS A 103 -1.51 -9.25 -16.44
CA LYS A 103 -0.95 -10.06 -17.54
C LYS A 103 0.47 -10.53 -17.25
N ASP A 104 1.17 -9.89 -16.31
CA ASP A 104 2.53 -10.24 -15.92
C ASP A 104 2.75 -10.04 -14.42
N ASN A 105 3.67 -10.82 -13.84
CA ASN A 105 4.13 -10.68 -12.45
C ASN A 105 5.33 -9.70 -12.36
N GLY A 106 5.95 -9.57 -11.20
CA GLY A 106 7.02 -8.62 -10.95
C GLY A 106 6.53 -7.17 -10.86
N TRP A 107 7.34 -6.22 -11.30
CA TRP A 107 7.02 -4.79 -11.26
C TRP A 107 6.20 -4.32 -12.47
N ALA A 108 5.20 -5.08 -12.89
CA ALA A 108 4.38 -4.85 -14.08
C ALA A 108 3.27 -3.79 -13.90
N ILE A 109 3.53 -2.72 -13.11
CA ILE A 109 2.49 -1.77 -12.65
C ILE A 109 1.80 -1.06 -13.82
N GLY A 110 2.54 -0.67 -14.86
CA GLY A 110 1.95 -0.01 -16.03
C GLY A 110 0.88 -0.85 -16.71
N ASP A 111 1.11 -2.14 -16.83
CA ASP A 111 0.17 -3.12 -17.37
C ASP A 111 -0.99 -3.35 -16.39
N ALA A 112 -0.70 -3.55 -15.12
CA ALA A 112 -1.70 -3.77 -14.07
C ALA A 112 -2.75 -2.65 -13.98
N ILE A 113 -2.34 -1.39 -14.16
CA ILE A 113 -3.27 -0.24 -14.23
C ILE A 113 -4.29 -0.41 -15.36
N LEU A 114 -3.85 -0.86 -16.53
CA LEU A 114 -4.72 -1.06 -17.68
C LEU A 114 -5.58 -2.31 -17.51
N ASP A 115 -5.03 -3.41 -17.00
CA ASP A 115 -5.73 -4.66 -16.77
C ASP A 115 -6.90 -4.48 -15.77
N VAL A 116 -6.67 -3.75 -14.67
CA VAL A 116 -7.70 -3.44 -13.68
C VAL A 116 -8.76 -2.49 -14.23
N LYS A 117 -8.35 -1.50 -15.03
CA LYS A 117 -9.28 -0.58 -15.73
C LYS A 117 -10.14 -1.36 -16.74
N ASP A 118 -9.53 -2.22 -17.54
CA ASP A 118 -10.25 -2.99 -18.55
C ASP A 118 -11.22 -3.98 -17.91
N LEU A 119 -10.88 -4.56 -16.75
CA LEU A 119 -11.79 -5.39 -15.96
C LEU A 119 -13.01 -4.59 -15.44
N ALA A 120 -12.81 -3.35 -14.98
CA ALA A 120 -13.92 -2.47 -14.57
C ALA A 120 -14.87 -2.18 -15.74
N VAL A 121 -14.32 -1.88 -16.90
CA VAL A 121 -15.09 -1.64 -18.14
C VAL A 121 -15.80 -2.92 -18.57
N PHE A 122 -15.11 -4.07 -18.58
CA PHE A 122 -15.71 -5.36 -18.92
C PHE A 122 -16.90 -5.70 -18.01
N PHE A 123 -16.75 -5.52 -16.69
CA PHE A 123 -17.84 -5.75 -15.74
C PHE A 123 -19.07 -4.89 -16.08
N ARG A 124 -18.86 -3.59 -16.27
CA ARG A 124 -19.94 -2.64 -16.59
C ARG A 124 -20.67 -3.00 -17.88
N ASP A 125 -19.94 -3.42 -18.90
CA ASP A 125 -20.47 -3.59 -20.26
C ASP A 125 -21.02 -5.01 -20.51
N ASN A 126 -20.55 -6.03 -19.76
CA ASN A 126 -20.89 -7.43 -20.00
C ASN A 126 -21.55 -8.17 -18.82
N VAL A 127 -21.43 -7.63 -17.59
CA VAL A 127 -21.99 -8.29 -16.40
C VAL A 127 -23.16 -7.49 -15.84
N ALA A 128 -22.90 -6.30 -15.31
CA ALA A 128 -23.93 -5.41 -14.80
C ALA A 128 -23.37 -3.99 -14.65
N LYS A 129 -24.24 -2.98 -14.71
CA LYS A 129 -23.86 -1.59 -14.49
C LYS A 129 -23.79 -1.27 -13.00
N PRO A 130 -22.60 -1.08 -12.40
CA PRO A 130 -22.48 -0.72 -10.99
C PRO A 130 -22.99 0.69 -10.74
N GLN A 131 -23.57 0.90 -9.55
CA GLN A 131 -23.87 2.24 -9.04
C GLN A 131 -22.61 2.91 -8.48
N ARG A 132 -21.68 2.10 -7.98
CA ARG A 132 -20.37 2.53 -7.45
C ARG A 132 -19.31 1.49 -7.78
N THR A 133 -18.15 1.94 -8.19
CA THR A 133 -16.96 1.11 -8.38
C THR A 133 -15.87 1.59 -7.44
N ILE A 134 -15.47 0.76 -6.50
CA ILE A 134 -14.43 1.05 -5.51
C ILE A 134 -13.23 0.15 -5.78
N LEU A 135 -12.07 0.77 -5.95
CA LEU A 135 -10.80 0.05 -6.09
C LEU A 135 -10.25 -0.27 -4.71
N VAL A 136 -10.01 -1.54 -4.42
CA VAL A 136 -9.34 -2.01 -3.20
C VAL A 136 -7.95 -2.47 -3.59
N ALA A 137 -6.93 -1.83 -3.06
CA ALA A 137 -5.54 -2.04 -3.46
C ALA A 137 -4.66 -2.36 -2.24
N ALA A 138 -3.69 -3.27 -2.39
CA ALA A 138 -2.80 -3.63 -1.29
C ALA A 138 -1.34 -3.68 -1.75
N SER A 139 -0.41 -3.17 -0.91
CA SER A 139 1.04 -3.24 -1.17
C SER A 139 1.38 -2.63 -2.55
N LEU A 140 2.10 -3.35 -3.44
CA LEU A 140 2.35 -2.91 -4.83
C LEU A 140 1.07 -2.49 -5.56
N GLY A 141 -0.06 -3.16 -5.30
CA GLY A 141 -1.36 -2.77 -5.88
C GLY A 141 -1.76 -1.33 -5.56
N THR A 142 -1.20 -0.69 -4.52
CA THR A 142 -1.49 0.71 -4.21
C THR A 142 -0.91 1.69 -5.23
N PHE A 143 0.17 1.33 -5.94
CA PHE A 143 0.60 2.09 -7.13
C PHE A 143 -0.49 2.06 -8.21
N VAL A 144 -1.09 0.87 -8.44
CA VAL A 144 -2.23 0.74 -9.35
C VAL A 144 -3.40 1.58 -8.85
N GLY A 145 -3.72 1.52 -7.55
CA GLY A 145 -4.77 2.29 -6.90
C GLY A 145 -4.62 3.79 -7.10
N TYR A 146 -3.52 4.36 -6.66
CA TYR A 146 -3.28 5.80 -6.73
C TYR A 146 -3.22 6.32 -8.17
N LYS A 147 -2.49 5.63 -9.08
CA LYS A 147 -2.44 6.03 -10.49
C LYS A 147 -3.79 5.94 -11.16
N SER A 148 -4.58 4.91 -10.88
CA SER A 148 -5.93 4.77 -11.43
C SER A 148 -6.85 5.89 -10.95
N MET A 149 -6.77 6.29 -9.67
CA MET A 149 -7.55 7.41 -9.14
C MET A 149 -7.17 8.76 -9.77
N GLU A 150 -5.89 8.95 -10.11
CA GLU A 150 -5.43 10.15 -10.82
C GLU A 150 -5.84 10.16 -12.30
N GLN A 151 -5.80 9.01 -12.98
CA GLN A 151 -5.98 8.90 -14.43
C GLN A 151 -7.42 8.60 -14.83
N PHE A 152 -8.14 7.77 -14.06
CA PHE A 152 -9.43 7.20 -14.43
C PHE A 152 -10.55 7.55 -13.43
N GLY A 153 -10.55 8.76 -12.89
CA GLY A 153 -11.57 9.25 -11.95
C GLY A 153 -13.01 9.26 -12.46
N GLY A 154 -13.25 8.91 -13.72
CA GLY A 154 -14.59 8.66 -14.28
C GLY A 154 -15.00 7.18 -14.27
N ILE A 155 -14.12 6.27 -13.85
CA ILE A 155 -14.36 4.82 -13.75
C ILE A 155 -14.52 4.40 -12.29
N TYR A 156 -13.70 4.95 -11.40
CA TYR A 156 -13.68 4.63 -9.98
C TYR A 156 -14.26 5.76 -9.15
N ASP A 157 -15.23 5.45 -8.30
CA ASP A 157 -15.88 6.40 -7.41
C ASP A 157 -15.12 6.59 -6.09
N GLY A 158 -14.18 5.70 -5.77
CA GLY A 158 -13.31 5.78 -4.61
C GLY A 158 -12.28 4.67 -4.58
N ALA A 159 -11.32 4.77 -3.66
CA ALA A 159 -10.32 3.72 -3.43
C ALA A 159 -10.04 3.50 -1.95
N LEU A 160 -9.76 2.23 -1.59
CA LEU A 160 -9.16 1.81 -0.33
C LEU A 160 -7.73 1.31 -0.63
N CYS A 161 -6.73 1.99 -0.09
CA CYS A 161 -5.32 1.61 -0.23
C CYS A 161 -4.78 1.06 1.09
N LEU A 162 -4.34 -0.20 1.09
CA LEU A 162 -3.87 -0.93 2.26
C LEU A 162 -2.34 -1.04 2.22
N CYS A 163 -1.65 -0.75 3.36
CA CYS A 163 -0.19 -0.84 3.46
C CYS A 163 0.51 -0.15 2.26
N SER A 164 0.29 1.14 2.11
CA SER A 164 0.47 1.85 0.86
C SER A 164 1.91 2.33 0.60
N ALA A 165 2.28 2.42 -0.69
CA ALA A 165 3.54 2.96 -1.20
C ALA A 165 3.39 4.46 -1.58
N GLY A 166 2.81 5.27 -0.69
CA GLY A 166 2.38 6.64 -0.98
C GLY A 166 3.48 7.64 -1.37
N ALA A 167 4.74 7.33 -1.11
CA ALA A 167 5.87 8.17 -1.50
C ALA A 167 6.15 8.18 -3.02
N GLY A 168 5.58 7.24 -3.77
CA GLY A 168 5.94 6.97 -5.16
C GLY A 168 7.21 6.12 -5.27
N ALA A 169 7.36 5.40 -6.39
CA ALA A 169 8.41 4.39 -6.46
C ALA A 169 9.83 4.97 -6.55
N THR A 170 10.03 6.12 -7.18
CA THR A 170 11.40 6.69 -7.23
C THR A 170 11.91 7.01 -5.83
N ARG A 171 11.10 7.63 -4.96
CA ARG A 171 11.49 7.92 -3.56
C ARG A 171 11.59 6.66 -2.73
N LEU A 172 10.67 5.70 -2.94
CA LEU A 172 10.66 4.44 -2.21
C LEU A 172 11.95 3.64 -2.47
N TRP A 173 12.36 3.47 -3.73
CA TRP A 173 13.59 2.75 -4.06
C TRP A 173 14.84 3.47 -3.58
N ASP A 174 14.89 4.79 -3.65
CA ASP A 174 16.02 5.57 -3.09
C ASP A 174 16.10 5.43 -1.56
N SER A 175 14.96 5.34 -0.86
CA SER A 175 14.92 5.18 0.61
C SER A 175 15.46 3.83 1.09
N GLY A 176 15.58 2.85 0.22
CA GLY A 176 16.19 1.56 0.54
C GLY A 176 17.69 1.47 0.27
N VAL A 177 18.28 2.45 -0.46
CA VAL A 177 19.74 2.47 -0.69
C VAL A 177 20.54 2.43 0.61
N PRO A 178 20.15 3.16 1.69
CA PRO A 178 20.84 3.09 2.98
C PRO A 178 20.97 1.68 3.55
N LEU A 179 19.93 0.84 3.40
CA LEU A 179 19.95 -0.55 3.87
C LEU A 179 21.04 -1.35 3.17
N TYR A 180 21.06 -1.32 1.84
CA TYR A 180 21.96 -2.13 1.05
C TYR A 180 23.42 -1.61 1.13
N LEU A 181 23.60 -0.28 1.19
CA LEU A 181 24.90 0.36 1.41
C LEU A 181 25.46 0.06 2.81
N ALA A 182 24.62 0.13 3.85
CA ALA A 182 25.04 -0.22 5.21
C ALA A 182 25.47 -1.68 5.32
N TYR A 183 24.71 -2.59 4.67
CA TYR A 183 25.10 -3.99 4.62
C TYR A 183 26.45 -4.20 3.91
N ASP A 184 26.67 -3.50 2.79
CA ASP A 184 27.95 -3.56 2.09
C ASP A 184 29.11 -3.08 2.95
N VAL A 185 28.94 -1.97 3.67
CA VAL A 185 29.95 -1.43 4.60
C VAL A 185 30.24 -2.41 5.76
N VAL A 186 29.24 -3.11 6.27
CA VAL A 186 29.36 -3.97 7.46
C VAL A 186 29.82 -5.38 7.15
N PHE A 187 29.29 -5.99 6.07
CA PHE A 187 29.51 -7.39 5.71
C PHE A 187 30.19 -7.58 4.36
N GLY A 188 30.14 -6.57 3.50
CA GLY A 188 30.56 -6.65 2.10
C GLY A 188 29.54 -7.45 1.23
N ILE A 189 29.10 -6.85 0.13
CA ILE A 189 28.33 -7.59 -0.87
C ILE A 189 29.30 -8.36 -1.79
N PRO A 190 28.98 -9.60 -2.17
CA PRO A 190 29.78 -10.33 -3.14
C PRO A 190 29.79 -9.61 -4.50
N PRO A 191 30.91 -9.57 -5.22
CA PRO A 191 30.94 -9.00 -6.59
C PRO A 191 29.95 -9.67 -7.54
N SER A 192 29.58 -10.94 -7.28
CA SER A 192 28.56 -11.66 -8.04
C SER A 192 27.14 -11.10 -7.87
N TRP A 193 26.89 -10.28 -6.84
CA TRP A 193 25.58 -9.61 -6.68
C TRP A 193 25.49 -8.29 -7.46
N GLY A 194 26.59 -7.80 -8.02
CA GLY A 194 26.70 -6.48 -8.64
C GLY A 194 27.22 -5.42 -7.67
N THR A 195 26.63 -4.24 -7.66
CA THR A 195 26.99 -3.11 -6.79
C THR A 195 25.78 -2.58 -6.03
N VAL A 196 26.00 -1.65 -5.08
CA VAL A 196 24.90 -0.98 -4.38
C VAL A 196 24.00 -0.21 -5.36
N GLY A 197 24.54 0.41 -6.39
CA GLY A 197 23.78 1.16 -7.39
C GLY A 197 23.08 0.28 -8.43
N GLU A 198 23.69 -0.84 -8.80
CA GLU A 198 23.22 -1.74 -9.86
C GLU A 198 23.42 -3.19 -9.45
N VAL A 199 22.35 -3.90 -9.15
CA VAL A 199 22.42 -5.34 -8.89
C VAL A 199 22.52 -6.12 -10.19
N ARG A 200 23.12 -7.32 -10.13
CA ARG A 200 23.20 -8.20 -11.29
C ARG A 200 21.79 -8.59 -11.76
N ASN A 201 21.56 -8.54 -13.06
CA ASN A 201 20.23 -8.67 -13.66
C ASN A 201 19.56 -10.04 -13.48
N ASP A 202 20.33 -11.09 -13.24
CA ASP A 202 19.89 -12.47 -13.06
C ASP A 202 20.23 -13.01 -11.66
N ILE A 203 20.27 -12.12 -10.65
CA ILE A 203 20.50 -12.51 -9.26
C ILE A 203 19.27 -13.24 -8.71
N ASP A 204 19.49 -14.41 -8.14
CA ASP A 204 18.49 -15.25 -7.52
C ASP A 204 18.61 -15.14 -5.98
N PHE A 205 17.52 -14.72 -5.35
CA PHE A 205 17.52 -14.53 -3.90
C PHE A 205 17.67 -15.84 -3.16
N ASP A 206 16.94 -16.88 -3.55
CA ASP A 206 16.87 -18.14 -2.81
C ASP A 206 18.18 -18.91 -2.86
N THR A 207 18.85 -18.93 -4.01
CA THR A 207 20.06 -19.75 -4.20
C THR A 207 21.36 -18.98 -3.95
N GLU A 208 21.37 -17.65 -4.11
CA GLU A 208 22.59 -16.85 -4.00
C GLU A 208 22.56 -15.91 -2.80
N VAL A 209 21.52 -15.10 -2.65
CA VAL A 209 21.46 -14.08 -1.58
C VAL A 209 21.23 -14.72 -0.24
N LEU A 210 20.24 -15.61 -0.13
CA LEU A 210 19.88 -16.31 1.09
C LEU A 210 21.03 -17.20 1.59
N ALA A 211 21.80 -17.80 0.69
CA ALA A 211 22.96 -18.62 1.04
C ALA A 211 24.02 -17.85 1.86
N LYS A 212 24.20 -16.55 1.63
CA LYS A 212 25.07 -15.66 2.41
C LYS A 212 24.35 -15.06 3.61
N LEU A 213 23.12 -14.58 3.41
CA LEU A 213 22.38 -13.79 4.40
C LEU A 213 21.93 -14.66 5.59
N ALA A 214 21.45 -15.88 5.35
CA ALA A 214 20.90 -16.74 6.41
C ALA A 214 21.92 -17.13 7.51
N PRO A 215 23.18 -17.51 7.20
CA PRO A 215 24.22 -17.74 8.24
C PRO A 215 24.52 -16.46 9.05
N GLU A 216 24.52 -15.28 8.41
CA GLU A 216 24.79 -14.02 9.10
C GLU A 216 23.64 -13.64 10.05
N LEU A 217 22.39 -13.83 9.64
CA LEU A 217 21.19 -13.61 10.45
C LEU A 217 21.08 -14.62 11.61
N SER A 218 21.52 -15.85 11.40
CA SER A 218 21.49 -16.90 12.42
C SER A 218 22.54 -16.70 13.51
N ASN A 219 23.59 -15.93 13.24
CA ASN A 219 24.62 -15.63 14.21
C ASN A 219 24.21 -14.44 15.09
N ILE A 220 23.79 -14.72 16.33
CA ILE A 220 23.33 -13.69 17.27
C ILE A 220 24.37 -12.58 17.55
N ALA A 221 25.67 -12.87 17.38
CA ALA A 221 26.72 -11.87 17.50
C ALA A 221 26.64 -10.78 16.42
N ASN A 222 25.91 -11.02 15.33
CA ASN A 222 25.65 -10.02 14.28
C ASN A 222 24.42 -9.17 14.55
N PHE A 223 23.61 -9.47 15.58
CA PHE A 223 22.41 -8.70 15.90
C PHE A 223 22.68 -7.18 16.00
N PRO A 224 23.73 -6.69 16.70
CA PRO A 224 24.01 -5.25 16.76
C PRO A 224 24.35 -4.64 15.40
N LYS A 225 24.94 -5.42 14.48
CA LYS A 225 25.26 -4.97 13.12
C LYS A 225 24.01 -4.81 12.27
N PHE A 226 23.06 -5.77 12.36
CA PHE A 226 21.77 -5.66 11.69
C PHE A 226 20.92 -4.53 12.28
N GLU A 227 21.00 -4.26 13.59
CA GLU A 227 20.36 -3.11 14.20
C GLU A 227 20.95 -1.77 13.68
N PHE A 228 22.25 -1.69 13.45
CA PHE A 228 22.84 -0.54 12.76
C PHE A 228 22.26 -0.35 11.36
N ILE A 229 22.21 -1.42 10.54
CA ILE A 229 21.66 -1.40 9.18
C ILE A 229 20.19 -0.93 9.21
N ARG A 230 19.38 -1.50 10.11
CA ARG A 230 17.99 -1.15 10.29
C ARG A 230 17.79 0.33 10.66
N LEU A 231 18.56 0.83 11.61
CA LEU A 231 18.43 2.21 12.08
C LEU A 231 18.84 3.21 11.02
N VAL A 232 19.92 2.96 10.29
CA VAL A 232 20.36 3.83 9.18
C VAL A 232 19.34 3.82 8.04
N ALA A 233 18.73 2.67 7.76
CA ALA A 233 17.64 2.54 6.80
C ALA A 233 16.31 3.13 7.30
N LYS A 234 16.24 3.58 8.56
CA LYS A 234 15.01 4.10 9.21
C LYS A 234 13.85 3.09 9.18
N ASN A 235 14.13 1.81 9.29
CA ASN A 235 13.15 0.73 9.28
C ASN A 235 12.70 0.39 10.73
N PRO A 236 11.41 0.32 11.10
CA PRO A 236 10.19 0.47 10.29
C PRO A 236 9.65 1.92 10.19
N GLY A 237 10.45 2.89 10.48
CA GLY A 237 10.15 4.32 10.46
C GLY A 237 10.92 5.07 11.55
N ARG A 238 11.28 6.31 11.28
CA ARG A 238 11.99 7.15 12.25
C ARG A 238 11.15 7.34 13.51
N GLY A 239 11.73 7.04 14.69
CA GLY A 239 11.05 7.15 15.98
C GLY A 239 10.07 6.02 16.29
N ILE A 240 9.92 5.02 15.43
CA ILE A 240 9.11 3.82 15.65
C ILE A 240 9.99 2.71 16.19
N THR A 241 9.63 2.21 17.39
CA THR A 241 10.34 1.09 18.02
C THR A 241 9.67 -0.22 17.59
N PRO A 242 10.38 -1.11 16.85
CA PRO A 242 9.85 -2.43 16.56
C PRO A 242 9.78 -3.30 17.83
N PRO A 243 8.96 -4.38 17.81
CA PRO A 243 8.99 -5.35 18.90
C PRO A 243 10.38 -6.00 19.00
N PRO A 244 10.79 -6.44 20.20
CA PRO A 244 12.08 -7.09 20.39
C PRO A 244 12.17 -8.42 19.65
N PRO A 245 13.38 -8.92 19.37
CA PRO A 245 13.59 -10.24 18.81
C PRO A 245 12.90 -11.32 19.68
N PRO A 246 12.38 -12.46 19.04
CA PRO A 246 12.51 -12.76 17.61
C PRO A 246 11.35 -12.20 16.75
N ALA A 247 10.40 -11.44 17.32
CA ALA A 247 9.16 -11.07 16.64
C ALA A 247 9.37 -10.19 15.39
N PHE A 248 10.45 -9.42 15.32
CA PHE A 248 10.77 -8.55 14.19
C PHE A 248 12.03 -9.01 13.43
N PHE A 249 13.04 -9.45 14.16
CA PHE A 249 14.31 -9.94 13.60
C PHE A 249 14.31 -11.49 13.56
N PRO A 250 14.74 -12.17 12.49
CA PRO A 250 15.40 -11.63 11.29
C PRO A 250 14.45 -11.34 10.10
N GLY A 251 13.14 -11.52 10.26
CA GLY A 251 12.18 -11.51 9.15
C GLY A 251 12.19 -10.23 8.30
N TRP A 252 12.41 -9.06 8.92
CA TRP A 252 12.49 -7.80 8.18
C TRP A 252 13.64 -7.81 7.14
N ALA A 253 14.80 -8.36 7.53
CA ALA A 253 15.96 -8.38 6.66
C ALA A 253 15.74 -9.28 5.43
N LEU A 254 15.12 -10.45 5.61
CA LEU A 254 14.85 -11.35 4.48
C LEU A 254 14.00 -10.68 3.41
N THR A 255 12.90 -10.05 3.82
CA THR A 255 12.01 -9.34 2.88
C THR A 255 12.70 -8.16 2.21
N ASP A 256 13.41 -7.33 2.98
CA ASP A 256 14.07 -6.14 2.43
C ASP A 256 15.20 -6.53 1.46
N PHE A 257 15.98 -7.57 1.77
CA PHE A 257 17.03 -8.05 0.87
C PHE A 257 16.48 -8.70 -0.40
N PHE A 258 15.36 -9.41 -0.34
CA PHE A 258 14.68 -9.89 -1.54
C PHE A 258 14.33 -8.71 -2.47
N PHE A 259 13.67 -7.66 -1.93
CA PHE A 259 13.31 -6.50 -2.73
C PHE A 259 14.55 -5.74 -3.25
N PHE A 260 15.61 -5.61 -2.45
CA PHE A 260 16.83 -4.89 -2.85
C PHE A 260 17.79 -5.69 -3.74
N THR A 261 17.52 -6.96 -3.98
CA THR A 261 18.28 -7.82 -4.90
C THR A 261 17.42 -8.26 -6.09
N GLU A 262 16.72 -9.35 -6.00
CA GLU A 262 15.99 -9.99 -7.11
C GLU A 262 14.86 -9.12 -7.67
N ALA A 263 13.94 -8.64 -6.82
CA ALA A 263 12.85 -7.79 -7.28
C ALA A 263 13.36 -6.48 -7.91
N ARG A 264 14.48 -5.92 -7.39
CA ARG A 264 15.14 -4.76 -8.00
C ARG A 264 15.81 -5.11 -9.33
N ALA A 265 16.41 -6.28 -9.46
CA ALA A 265 17.00 -6.76 -10.71
C ALA A 265 15.94 -6.88 -11.80
N GLU A 266 14.78 -7.45 -11.47
CA GLU A 266 13.64 -7.54 -12.37
C GLU A 266 13.18 -6.14 -12.82
N LEU A 267 13.02 -5.19 -11.90
CA LEU A 267 12.66 -3.82 -12.25
C LEU A 267 13.77 -3.12 -13.09
N GLN A 268 15.03 -3.33 -12.78
CA GLN A 268 16.15 -2.79 -13.59
C GLN A 268 16.11 -3.32 -15.04
N ARG A 269 15.78 -4.60 -15.24
CA ARG A 269 15.60 -5.17 -16.58
C ARG A 269 14.47 -4.49 -17.34
N ARG A 270 13.29 -4.29 -16.69
CA ARG A 270 12.17 -3.56 -17.28
C ARG A 270 12.50 -2.12 -17.60
N ALA A 271 13.19 -1.44 -16.72
CA ALA A 271 13.54 -0.03 -16.86
C ALA A 271 14.74 0.21 -17.81
N GLY A 272 15.53 -0.84 -18.10
CA GLY A 272 16.71 -0.77 -18.93
C GLY A 272 17.94 -0.18 -18.26
N GLY A 273 18.11 -0.42 -16.95
CA GLY A 273 19.29 -0.04 -16.16
C GLY A 273 19.01 0.34 -14.72
N PRO A 274 20.02 0.81 -13.96
CA PRO A 274 19.91 1.16 -12.55
C PRO A 274 18.89 2.27 -12.29
N ILE A 275 18.09 2.09 -11.23
CA ILE A 275 16.92 2.93 -10.91
C ILE A 275 17.09 3.77 -9.65
N VAL A 276 18.08 3.43 -8.80
CA VAL A 276 18.29 4.05 -7.48
C VAL A 276 19.40 5.08 -7.51
N GLN A 277 19.29 6.07 -6.63
CA GLN A 277 20.33 7.07 -6.41
C GLN A 277 20.37 7.51 -4.95
N ASN A 278 21.51 8.10 -4.52
CA ASN A 278 21.69 8.65 -3.18
C ASN A 278 22.45 10.01 -3.16
N LEU A 279 22.42 10.74 -4.25
CA LEU A 279 23.21 11.97 -4.46
C LEU A 279 22.97 13.04 -3.39
N ASP A 280 21.73 13.12 -2.86
CA ASP A 280 21.32 14.11 -1.87
C ASP A 280 21.17 13.51 -0.47
N GLN A 281 21.67 12.26 -0.25
CA GLN A 281 21.52 11.59 1.04
C GLN A 281 22.69 11.91 1.98
N HIS A 282 22.35 12.04 3.27
CA HIS A 282 23.31 12.10 4.37
C HIS A 282 22.93 11.04 5.40
N TYR A 283 23.92 10.20 5.75
CA TYR A 283 23.72 9.08 6.67
C TYR A 283 24.14 9.47 8.07
N GLU A 284 23.21 9.44 8.99
CA GLU A 284 23.42 9.80 10.40
C GLU A 284 22.56 8.97 11.32
N LEU A 285 23.00 8.82 12.55
CA LEU A 285 22.22 8.31 13.67
C LEU A 285 22.19 9.33 14.80
N THR A 286 21.07 9.41 15.48
CA THR A 286 20.92 10.24 16.67
C THR A 286 21.82 9.76 17.81
N ALA A 287 22.07 10.62 18.81
CA ALA A 287 22.82 10.22 20.01
C ALA A 287 22.14 9.06 20.75
N ALA A 288 20.80 9.03 20.77
CA ALA A 288 20.04 7.95 21.41
C ALA A 288 20.20 6.61 20.67
N GLU A 289 20.17 6.60 19.32
CA GLU A 289 20.40 5.41 18.51
C GLU A 289 21.83 4.87 18.67
N LYS A 290 22.84 5.76 18.69
CA LYS A 290 24.22 5.38 18.96
C LYS A 290 24.38 4.80 20.38
N ALA A 291 23.73 5.40 21.39
CA ALA A 291 23.75 4.89 22.76
C ALA A 291 23.08 3.51 22.87
N TYR A 292 21.95 3.29 22.15
CA TYR A 292 21.30 1.99 22.06
C TYR A 292 22.24 0.94 21.44
N LEU A 293 22.89 1.26 20.31
CA LEU A 293 23.84 0.35 19.65
C LEU A 293 25.01 0.00 20.57
N ALA A 294 25.56 0.99 21.29
CA ALA A 294 26.63 0.77 22.28
C ALA A 294 26.16 -0.17 23.41
N GLY A 295 24.93 0.01 23.87
CA GLY A 295 24.31 -0.84 24.92
C GLY A 295 24.12 -2.29 24.51
N ILE A 296 23.98 -2.57 23.22
CA ILE A 296 23.87 -3.93 22.68
C ILE A 296 25.20 -4.49 22.14
N GLY A 297 26.32 -3.79 22.36
CA GLY A 297 27.65 -4.29 22.06
C GLY A 297 28.29 -3.76 20.76
N LEU A 298 27.75 -2.72 20.13
CA LEU A 298 28.35 -2.05 18.95
C LEU A 298 28.89 -0.67 19.36
N PRO A 299 30.22 -0.52 19.55
CA PRO A 299 30.82 0.72 20.07
C PRO A 299 30.60 1.91 19.11
N THR A 300 30.32 3.10 19.70
CA THR A 300 30.12 4.35 18.95
C THR A 300 31.21 4.66 17.92
N PRO A 301 32.52 4.49 18.22
CA PRO A 301 33.56 4.73 17.20
C PRO A 301 33.46 3.84 15.95
N VAL A 302 32.95 2.60 16.11
CA VAL A 302 32.70 1.70 14.96
C VAL A 302 31.52 2.21 14.15
N VAL A 303 30.43 2.61 14.81
CA VAL A 303 29.26 3.24 14.16
C VAL A 303 29.67 4.48 13.38
N ASP A 304 30.45 5.37 13.98
CA ASP A 304 30.93 6.61 13.34
C ASP A 304 31.81 6.31 12.11
N ALA A 305 32.67 5.31 12.21
CA ALA A 305 33.50 4.88 11.08
C ALA A 305 32.67 4.32 9.91
N TRP A 306 31.61 3.54 10.18
CA TRP A 306 30.70 3.04 9.15
C TRP A 306 29.88 4.16 8.52
N LEU A 307 29.35 5.08 9.32
CA LEU A 307 28.64 6.27 8.79
C LEU A 307 29.54 7.12 7.90
N ALA A 308 30.82 7.30 8.30
CA ALA A 308 31.78 8.01 7.46
C ALA A 308 32.03 7.31 6.12
N GLN A 309 32.16 5.97 6.11
CA GLN A 309 32.29 5.19 4.87
C GLN A 309 31.05 5.30 3.98
N MET A 310 29.84 5.27 4.56
CA MET A 310 28.60 5.48 3.81
C MET A 310 28.53 6.89 3.20
N ASN A 311 28.86 7.92 3.99
CA ASN A 311 28.85 9.31 3.52
C ASN A 311 29.93 9.61 2.46
N ALA A 312 31.00 8.81 2.38
CA ALA A 312 31.96 8.88 1.29
C ALA A 312 31.47 8.24 -0.02
N ARG A 313 30.28 7.64 -0.04
CA ARG A 313 29.70 6.90 -1.17
C ARG A 313 28.30 7.44 -1.54
N THR A 314 28.14 8.75 -1.55
CA THR A 314 26.91 9.45 -1.97
C THR A 314 26.96 9.85 -3.45
N ASP A 315 27.57 9.02 -4.27
CA ASP A 315 27.82 9.20 -5.71
C ASP A 315 27.08 8.16 -6.57
N ILE A 316 26.16 7.40 -5.96
CA ILE A 316 25.33 6.44 -6.69
C ILE A 316 24.29 7.22 -7.49
N GLU A 317 24.32 7.05 -8.81
CA GLU A 317 23.43 7.73 -9.75
C GLU A 317 22.61 6.73 -10.56
N ALA A 318 21.31 6.98 -10.67
CA ALA A 318 20.42 6.20 -11.51
C ALA A 318 20.62 6.54 -12.99
N LYS A 319 20.38 5.55 -13.87
CA LYS A 319 20.27 5.83 -15.30
C LYS A 319 18.98 6.63 -15.57
N GLN A 320 19.10 7.83 -16.10
CA GLN A 320 17.97 8.76 -16.25
C GLN A 320 16.79 8.16 -17.01
N SER A 321 17.02 7.36 -18.07
CA SER A 321 15.96 6.70 -18.82
C SER A 321 15.22 5.65 -17.99
N ALA A 322 15.94 4.88 -17.17
CA ALA A 322 15.37 3.87 -16.27
C ALA A 322 14.56 4.55 -15.15
N ARG A 323 15.09 5.65 -14.58
CA ARG A 323 14.37 6.43 -13.59
C ARG A 323 13.10 7.07 -14.15
N ASN A 324 13.12 7.54 -15.40
CA ASN A 324 11.93 8.06 -16.07
C ASN A 324 10.87 6.97 -16.28
N TYR A 325 11.27 5.75 -16.64
CA TYR A 325 10.35 4.61 -16.71
C TYR A 325 9.64 4.38 -15.38
N VAL A 326 10.36 4.29 -14.27
CA VAL A 326 9.80 4.13 -12.93
C VAL A 326 8.86 5.30 -12.61
N ARG A 327 9.32 6.55 -12.74
CA ARG A 327 8.55 7.75 -12.45
C ARG A 327 7.21 7.80 -13.20
N ASN A 328 7.22 7.55 -14.50
CA ASN A 328 6.03 7.69 -15.33
C ASN A 328 4.94 6.69 -14.95
N ASN A 329 5.32 5.49 -14.52
CA ASN A 329 4.38 4.45 -14.17
C ASN A 329 3.94 4.47 -12.70
N THR A 330 4.74 5.05 -11.79
CA THR A 330 4.54 4.82 -10.36
C THR A 330 4.69 6.03 -9.44
N ASP A 331 5.15 7.19 -9.93
CA ASP A 331 5.11 8.39 -9.12
C ASP A 331 3.77 9.12 -9.29
N PHE A 332 3.32 9.76 -8.24
CA PHE A 332 2.01 10.38 -8.13
C PHE A 332 2.08 11.90 -8.26
N ASN A 333 0.94 12.52 -8.50
CA ASN A 333 0.81 13.99 -8.58
C ASN A 333 -0.27 14.55 -7.63
N GLY A 334 -0.98 13.70 -6.89
CA GLY A 334 -2.00 14.05 -5.92
C GLY A 334 -3.30 14.63 -6.51
N LYS A 335 -3.44 14.69 -7.83
CA LYS A 335 -4.62 15.30 -8.49
C LYS A 335 -5.79 14.32 -8.60
N ILE A 336 -6.20 13.77 -7.48
CA ILE A 336 -7.35 12.88 -7.38
C ILE A 336 -8.67 13.66 -7.53
N ARG A 337 -9.74 12.97 -7.93
CA ARG A 337 -11.09 13.54 -8.12
C ARG A 337 -12.13 12.92 -7.19
N ASN A 338 -11.84 11.75 -6.66
CA ASN A 338 -12.74 10.94 -5.83
C ASN A 338 -12.02 10.51 -4.54
N PRO A 339 -12.76 10.13 -3.50
CA PRO A 339 -12.21 9.80 -2.19
C PRO A 339 -11.20 8.66 -2.21
N ILE A 340 -10.13 8.80 -1.44
CA ILE A 340 -9.19 7.73 -1.10
C ILE A 340 -9.15 7.58 0.42
N LEU A 341 -9.39 6.36 0.90
CA LEU A 341 -9.12 5.95 2.26
C LEU A 341 -7.87 5.08 2.28
N THR A 342 -6.94 5.35 3.20
CA THR A 342 -5.78 4.49 3.40
C THR A 342 -5.84 3.83 4.77
N MET A 343 -5.30 2.62 4.88
CA MET A 343 -5.10 1.92 6.14
C MET A 343 -3.70 1.32 6.18
N HIS A 344 -2.94 1.64 7.22
CA HIS A 344 -1.55 1.23 7.35
C HIS A 344 -1.26 0.62 8.72
N THR A 345 -0.41 -0.40 8.78
CA THR A 345 0.17 -0.88 10.05
C THR A 345 1.27 0.09 10.50
N ILE A 346 1.28 0.45 11.79
CA ILE A 346 2.28 1.38 12.32
C ILE A 346 3.70 0.81 12.19
N ILE A 347 3.82 -0.51 12.37
CA ILE A 347 5.09 -1.22 12.29
C ILE A 347 5.08 -2.09 11.02
N ASP A 348 5.38 -1.45 9.91
CA ASP A 348 5.57 -2.10 8.60
C ASP A 348 7.04 -1.96 8.20
N GLN A 349 7.73 -3.08 8.05
CA GLN A 349 9.14 -3.09 7.74
C GLN A 349 9.42 -2.88 6.23
N LEU A 350 8.48 -3.25 5.37
CA LEU A 350 8.67 -3.18 3.92
C LEU A 350 8.26 -1.82 3.34
N LEU A 351 7.02 -1.42 3.59
CA LEU A 351 6.53 -0.10 3.23
C LEU A 351 6.32 0.69 4.53
N VAL A 352 7.37 1.35 5.00
CA VAL A 352 7.33 2.10 6.26
C VAL A 352 6.17 3.09 6.27
N VAL A 353 5.51 3.23 7.43
CA VAL A 353 4.29 4.05 7.58
C VAL A 353 4.47 5.53 7.20
N ALA A 354 5.70 6.01 7.10
CA ALA A 354 6.03 7.35 6.59
C ALA A 354 5.57 7.58 5.14
N ASN A 355 5.32 6.52 4.35
CA ASN A 355 4.68 6.62 3.03
C ASN A 355 3.33 7.34 3.08
N GLU A 356 2.60 7.23 4.18
CA GLU A 356 1.33 7.92 4.40
C GLU A 356 1.51 9.45 4.48
N SER A 357 2.55 9.93 5.19
CA SER A 357 2.88 11.37 5.24
C SER A 357 3.23 11.91 3.86
N ALA A 358 4.04 11.18 3.08
CA ALA A 358 4.41 11.59 1.74
C ALA A 358 3.19 11.76 0.82
N TYR A 359 2.21 10.84 0.90
CA TYR A 359 1.00 10.94 0.10
C TYR A 359 0.07 12.07 0.59
N ALA A 360 -0.02 12.29 1.90
CA ALA A 360 -0.77 13.40 2.47
C ALA A 360 -0.21 14.77 2.02
N GLU A 361 1.11 14.95 2.08
CA GLU A 361 1.80 16.15 1.60
C GLU A 361 1.54 16.41 0.10
N LEU A 362 1.57 15.35 -0.70
CA LEU A 362 1.32 15.43 -2.13
C LEU A 362 -0.12 15.86 -2.43
N ASN A 363 -1.11 15.27 -1.75
CA ASN A 363 -2.51 15.62 -1.90
C ASN A 363 -2.79 17.08 -1.43
N ALA A 364 -2.20 17.50 -0.31
CA ALA A 364 -2.30 18.87 0.18
C ALA A 364 -1.69 19.87 -0.82
N SER A 365 -0.53 19.54 -1.39
CA SER A 365 0.10 20.36 -2.44
C SER A 365 -0.75 20.47 -3.71
N ALA A 366 -1.62 19.49 -3.96
CA ALA A 366 -2.57 19.50 -5.07
C ALA A 366 -3.95 20.11 -4.70
N GLY A 367 -4.16 20.53 -3.44
CA GLY A 367 -5.44 21.02 -2.90
C GLY A 367 -6.51 19.92 -2.88
N LYS A 368 -6.13 18.71 -2.47
CA LYS A 368 -6.98 17.49 -2.48
C LYS A 368 -7.04 16.79 -1.12
N GLU A 369 -6.61 17.42 -0.05
CA GLU A 369 -6.58 16.90 1.30
C GLU A 369 -7.96 16.45 1.80
N ASP A 370 -9.03 17.09 1.37
CA ASP A 370 -10.41 16.74 1.70
C ASP A 370 -10.86 15.40 1.09
N LEU A 371 -10.18 14.93 0.04
CA LEU A 371 -10.43 13.66 -0.63
C LEU A 371 -9.55 12.52 -0.10
N LEU A 372 -8.69 12.77 0.89
CA LEU A 372 -7.86 11.76 1.53
C LEU A 372 -8.27 11.58 3.00
N PHE A 373 -8.45 10.34 3.42
CA PHE A 373 -8.57 9.96 4.83
C PHE A 373 -7.62 8.81 5.13
N GLN A 374 -6.81 8.94 6.20
CA GLN A 374 -5.79 7.96 6.57
C GLN A 374 -6.10 7.39 7.95
N THR A 375 -5.99 6.07 8.11
CA THR A 375 -6.16 5.38 9.39
C THR A 375 -5.05 4.36 9.62
N TYR A 376 -4.77 4.07 10.88
CA TYR A 376 -3.61 3.29 11.28
C TYR A 376 -4.01 2.17 12.23
N THR A 377 -3.31 1.03 12.13
CA THR A 377 -3.52 -0.12 13.03
C THR A 377 -2.26 -0.45 13.80
N THR A 378 -2.43 -1.02 14.99
CA THR A 378 -1.33 -1.46 15.86
C THR A 378 -0.69 -2.78 15.43
N GLY A 379 -1.06 -3.29 14.26
CA GLY A 379 -0.47 -4.49 13.67
C GLY A 379 1.04 -4.35 13.45
N VAL A 380 1.73 -5.49 13.47
CA VAL A 380 3.16 -5.58 13.19
C VAL A 380 3.36 -6.40 11.93
N GLY A 381 4.11 -5.85 10.98
CA GLY A 381 4.38 -6.50 9.69
C GLY A 381 3.59 -5.88 8.53
N HIS A 382 4.09 -6.16 7.34
CA HIS A 382 3.52 -5.63 6.09
C HIS A 382 2.13 -6.19 5.84
N CYS A 383 1.16 -5.31 5.58
CA CYS A 383 -0.24 -5.64 5.31
C CYS A 383 -0.91 -6.55 6.37
N ASN A 384 -0.43 -6.58 7.59
CA ASN A 384 -0.94 -7.46 8.64
C ASN A 384 -2.21 -6.88 9.29
N PHE A 385 -3.32 -6.98 8.57
CA PHE A 385 -4.63 -6.53 9.00
C PHE A 385 -5.53 -7.69 9.38
N THR A 386 -6.38 -7.48 10.39
CA THR A 386 -7.46 -8.43 10.70
C THR A 386 -8.64 -8.26 9.74
N GLY A 387 -9.43 -9.33 9.55
CA GLY A 387 -10.64 -9.27 8.73
C GLY A 387 -11.60 -8.15 9.15
N PRO A 388 -11.92 -7.97 10.46
CA PRO A 388 -12.75 -6.87 10.92
C PRO A 388 -12.20 -5.48 10.58
N GLN A 389 -10.88 -5.25 10.61
CA GLN A 389 -10.27 -3.99 10.20
C GLN A 389 -10.51 -3.70 8.72
N VAL A 390 -10.28 -4.68 7.85
CA VAL A 390 -10.49 -4.53 6.40
C VAL A 390 -11.97 -4.29 6.09
N LEU A 391 -12.89 -5.05 6.71
CA LEU A 391 -14.34 -4.86 6.50
C LEU A 391 -14.80 -3.48 6.99
N THR A 392 -14.25 -2.98 8.11
CA THR A 392 -14.52 -1.63 8.61
C THR A 392 -14.07 -0.57 7.60
N ALA A 393 -12.87 -0.71 7.04
CA ALA A 393 -12.33 0.24 6.07
C ALA A 393 -13.12 0.22 4.74
N ILE A 394 -13.51 -0.96 4.24
CA ILE A 394 -14.39 -1.09 3.06
C ILE A 394 -15.75 -0.44 3.31
N GLY A 395 -16.37 -0.67 4.46
CA GLY A 395 -17.65 -0.04 4.82
C GLY A 395 -17.55 1.47 4.94
N ALA A 396 -16.43 1.99 5.45
CA ALA A 396 -16.18 3.42 5.59
C ALA A 396 -16.02 4.11 4.23
N ILE A 397 -15.22 3.56 3.32
CA ILE A 397 -15.07 4.13 1.98
C ILE A 397 -16.37 4.03 1.15
N ASP A 398 -17.10 2.91 1.21
CA ASP A 398 -18.39 2.79 0.51
C ASP A 398 -19.40 3.81 1.05
N THR A 399 -19.43 4.02 2.37
CA THR A 399 -20.29 5.04 2.98
C THR A 399 -19.88 6.44 2.52
N TRP A 400 -18.59 6.75 2.50
CA TRP A 400 -18.10 8.05 2.02
C TRP A 400 -18.50 8.31 0.57
N VAL A 401 -18.21 7.36 -0.33
CA VAL A 401 -18.59 7.45 -1.75
C VAL A 401 -20.10 7.63 -1.92
N ARG A 402 -20.90 6.89 -1.16
CA ARG A 402 -22.36 6.91 -1.26
C ARG A 402 -23.00 8.20 -0.73
N THR A 403 -22.44 8.79 0.33
CA THR A 403 -23.06 9.90 1.05
C THR A 403 -22.36 11.24 0.84
N GLY A 404 -21.12 11.23 0.33
CA GLY A 404 -20.25 12.40 0.27
C GLY A 404 -19.69 12.81 1.64
N VAL A 405 -19.99 12.08 2.72
CA VAL A 405 -19.53 12.41 4.08
C VAL A 405 -18.21 11.72 4.37
N ARG A 406 -17.15 12.53 4.52
CA ARG A 406 -15.80 12.04 4.84
C ARG A 406 -15.79 11.31 6.18
N PRO A 407 -15.11 10.16 6.32
CA PRO A 407 -14.95 9.45 7.58
C PRO A 407 -14.30 10.29 8.67
N THR A 408 -14.52 9.89 9.90
CA THR A 408 -13.84 10.39 11.09
C THR A 408 -13.21 9.23 11.85
N ASN A 409 -12.30 9.54 12.79
CA ASN A 409 -11.69 8.51 13.65
C ASN A 409 -12.71 7.66 14.43
N ALA A 410 -13.92 8.18 14.66
CA ALA A 410 -14.97 7.45 15.38
C ALA A 410 -15.40 6.13 14.69
N GLN A 411 -15.21 6.02 13.36
CA GLN A 411 -15.52 4.79 12.61
C GLN A 411 -14.43 3.72 12.74
N PHE A 412 -13.27 4.05 13.32
CA PHE A 412 -12.09 3.18 13.45
C PHE A 412 -11.72 2.97 14.92
N PRO A 413 -12.50 2.15 15.66
CA PRO A 413 -12.37 2.05 17.12
C PRO A 413 -11.09 1.33 17.55
N ASN A 414 -10.45 1.84 18.61
CA ASN A 414 -9.26 1.23 19.18
C ASN A 414 -9.48 -0.24 19.60
N GLY A 415 -10.70 -0.62 19.98
CA GLY A 415 -11.05 -1.99 20.33
C GLY A 415 -10.92 -3.01 19.18
N LEU A 416 -10.85 -2.54 17.93
CA LEU A 416 -10.53 -3.35 16.75
C LEU A 416 -9.03 -3.27 16.36
N GLY A 417 -8.19 -2.61 17.19
CA GLY A 417 -6.76 -2.45 16.92
C GLY A 417 -6.41 -1.27 16.01
N PHE A 418 -7.34 -0.33 15.78
CA PHE A 418 -6.99 0.97 15.20
C PHE A 418 -6.28 1.86 16.22
N ASN A 419 -5.44 2.78 15.77
CA ASN A 419 -4.82 3.80 16.59
C ASN A 419 -5.20 5.19 16.09
N GLN A 420 -6.23 5.76 16.70
CA GLN A 420 -6.82 7.04 16.31
C GLN A 420 -5.90 8.26 16.58
N ALA A 421 -4.94 8.09 17.47
CA ALA A 421 -4.03 9.16 17.89
C ALA A 421 -2.68 9.16 17.17
N PHE A 422 -2.43 8.12 16.35
CA PHE A 422 -1.15 8.00 15.66
C PHE A 422 -1.00 9.06 14.57
N VAL A 423 0.18 9.67 14.53
CA VAL A 423 0.61 10.59 13.45
C VAL A 423 1.87 9.99 12.84
N PRO A 424 1.85 9.70 11.53
CA PRO A 424 3.01 9.11 10.87
C PRO A 424 4.17 10.12 10.84
N PRO A 425 5.42 9.63 10.97
CA PRO A 425 6.59 10.48 10.80
C PRO A 425 6.69 10.97 9.35
N ALA A 426 7.47 12.02 9.13
CA ALA A 426 7.83 12.43 7.76
C ALA A 426 8.63 11.33 7.04
N PHE A 427 8.44 11.23 5.72
CA PHE A 427 9.11 10.25 4.86
C PHE A 427 10.57 10.61 4.63
#